data_1005d1f61c975df9f83b0b28cd73962c
#
_entry.id   1005d1f61c975df9f83b0b28cd73962c
#
_cell.length_a   1.000
_cell.length_b   1.000
_cell.length_c   1.000
_cell.angle_alpha   90.00
_cell.angle_beta   90.00
_cell.angle_gamma   90.00
#
_symmetry.space_group_name_H-M   'P 1'
#
loop_
_entity.id
_entity.type
_entity.pdbx_description
1 polymer ?
#
loop_
_entity_poly.entity_id
_entity_poly.type
_entity_poly.pdbx_seq_one_letter_code
_entity_poly.pdbx_strand_id
1 'polypeptide(L)'
;MLSKSPAPQNTLDRLTAAALAWGEGTYARWAAPVGAIAFSLYILLTAFMALTMPDANWDMLPYLAIAEEGAYPDAQALHDYAYSTVQAGVSAADYKALTDDGGGFRSHMAQHAADFHSLLGMYRIKFLYAEMLSTMSSVMSPVEAMRVLQVVSVLLFGMITLLWLRTEGVLALAPVAGAVLIMADFGDAARASTPDLLCSALFLGGLLAYVRGREAATAVLLFLAFMARPDNIVFLAIFAVLLLVFRQRAWGALAGFAASFVAYFAISHWAQHPGWWPHLWFSSIEQHYNMDGFEPPFSVGAYLKAFAASFIRAISINSWVGVSVLALAAWFALGRAGFRLDRRAGILLAALVLGVLAKFTVFPIHDTRIYFPNLLPPYLLLVGPVMALWASASLNGRRPIAIPGDKP
;
A
#
# COMPACT_ATOMS: atom_id res chain seq x y z
N MET A 1 -38.62 14.36 -29.59
CA MET A 1 -39.79 14.74 -28.76
C MET A 1 -39.39 14.53 -27.31
N LEU A 2 -39.14 15.59 -26.55
CA LEU A 2 -38.87 15.54 -25.12
C LEU A 2 -40.17 15.23 -24.40
N SER A 3 -40.29 14.02 -23.82
CA SER A 3 -41.38 13.68 -22.90
C SER A 3 -41.29 14.63 -21.71
N LYS A 4 -42.16 15.62 -21.61
CA LYS A 4 -42.34 16.44 -20.41
C LYS A 4 -42.73 15.47 -19.28
N SER A 5 -41.93 15.40 -18.22
CA SER A 5 -42.34 14.73 -16.99
C SER A 5 -43.72 15.24 -16.59
N PRO A 6 -44.69 14.38 -16.23
CA PRO A 6 -46.00 14.82 -15.82
C PRO A 6 -45.87 15.78 -14.62
N ALA A 7 -46.63 16.89 -14.66
CA ALA A 7 -46.66 17.83 -13.56
C ALA A 7 -47.12 17.09 -12.28
N PRO A 8 -46.54 17.39 -11.09
CA PRO A 8 -46.89 16.72 -9.84
C PRO A 8 -48.40 16.83 -9.58
N GLN A 9 -49.07 15.69 -9.45
CA GLN A 9 -50.51 15.59 -9.40
C GLN A 9 -51.12 15.94 -8.04
N ASN A 10 -50.30 15.92 -6.96
CA ASN A 10 -50.79 16.24 -5.62
C ASN A 10 -49.75 17.02 -4.78
N THR A 11 -50.17 17.51 -3.61
CA THR A 11 -49.33 18.31 -2.69
C THR A 11 -48.12 17.51 -2.20
N LEU A 12 -48.29 16.20 -1.98
CA LEU A 12 -47.21 15.31 -1.53
C LEU A 12 -46.11 15.19 -2.57
N ASP A 13 -46.46 15.04 -3.86
CA ASP A 13 -45.50 14.98 -4.96
C ASP A 13 -44.67 16.27 -5.07
N ARG A 14 -45.33 17.43 -4.85
CA ARG A 14 -44.65 18.73 -4.86
C ARG A 14 -43.69 18.89 -3.69
N LEU A 15 -44.07 18.45 -2.49
CA LEU A 15 -43.23 18.49 -1.30
C LEU A 15 -42.03 17.53 -1.44
N THR A 16 -42.26 16.34 -1.97
CA THR A 16 -41.18 15.36 -2.24
C THR A 16 -40.23 15.89 -3.30
N ALA A 17 -40.71 16.45 -4.38
CA ALA A 17 -39.89 17.05 -5.43
C ALA A 17 -39.07 18.25 -4.89
N ALA A 18 -39.68 19.11 -4.06
CA ALA A 18 -38.98 20.22 -3.43
C ALA A 18 -37.94 19.77 -2.43
N ALA A 19 -38.19 18.73 -1.62
CA ALA A 19 -37.26 18.15 -0.69
C ALA A 19 -36.07 17.50 -1.42
N LEU A 20 -36.33 16.76 -2.52
CA LEU A 20 -35.28 16.19 -3.35
C LEU A 20 -34.40 17.26 -4.00
N ALA A 21 -35.01 18.30 -4.58
CA ALA A 21 -34.30 19.41 -5.20
C ALA A 21 -33.44 20.18 -4.18
N TRP A 22 -33.97 20.40 -2.97
CA TRP A 22 -33.21 21.00 -1.86
C TRP A 22 -32.04 20.09 -1.43
N GLY A 23 -32.28 18.77 -1.30
CA GLY A 23 -31.26 17.77 -0.98
C GLY A 23 -30.16 17.73 -2.03
N GLU A 24 -30.51 17.71 -3.32
CA GLU A 24 -29.53 17.73 -4.42
C GLU A 24 -28.71 19.02 -4.43
N GLY A 25 -29.35 20.19 -4.24
CA GLY A 25 -28.66 21.48 -4.17
C GLY A 25 -27.72 21.58 -2.96
N THR A 26 -28.16 21.07 -1.81
CA THR A 26 -27.34 21.00 -0.58
C THR A 26 -26.17 20.05 -0.76
N TYR A 27 -26.42 18.86 -1.32
CA TYR A 27 -25.36 17.89 -1.63
C TYR A 27 -24.33 18.50 -2.60
N ALA A 28 -24.75 19.08 -3.71
CA ALA A 28 -23.85 19.67 -4.68
C ALA A 28 -22.92 20.74 -4.08
N ARG A 29 -23.44 21.53 -3.10
CA ARG A 29 -22.64 22.56 -2.42
C ARG A 29 -21.68 22.00 -1.38
N TRP A 30 -22.09 21.02 -0.59
CA TRP A 30 -21.39 20.62 0.62
C TRP A 30 -20.66 19.27 0.49
N ALA A 31 -20.96 18.44 -0.52
CA ALA A 31 -20.38 17.10 -0.63
C ALA A 31 -18.85 17.12 -0.70
N ALA A 32 -18.25 18.05 -1.45
CA ALA A 32 -16.79 18.13 -1.55
C ALA A 32 -16.12 18.56 -0.24
N PRO A 33 -16.50 19.67 0.43
CA PRO A 33 -15.88 20.03 1.70
C PRO A 33 -16.18 19.03 2.82
N VAL A 34 -17.39 18.49 2.92
CA VAL A 34 -17.75 17.47 3.92
C VAL A 34 -16.97 16.18 3.68
N GLY A 35 -16.88 15.73 2.43
CA GLY A 35 -16.10 14.56 2.07
C GLY A 35 -14.63 14.71 2.40
N ALA A 36 -14.03 15.85 2.09
CA ALA A 36 -12.63 16.14 2.42
C ALA A 36 -12.41 16.20 3.94
N ILE A 37 -13.31 16.84 4.70
CA ILE A 37 -13.24 16.91 6.17
C ILE A 37 -13.37 15.52 6.77
N ALA A 38 -14.37 14.72 6.36
CA ALA A 38 -14.59 13.38 6.88
C ALA A 38 -13.36 12.47 6.64
N PHE A 39 -12.79 12.52 5.44
CA PHE A 39 -11.57 11.78 5.12
C PHE A 39 -10.37 12.29 5.93
N SER A 40 -10.21 13.61 6.08
CA SER A 40 -9.12 14.18 6.89
C SER A 40 -9.24 13.76 8.35
N LEU A 41 -10.45 13.74 8.92
CA LEU A 41 -10.68 13.26 10.29
C LEU A 41 -10.33 11.77 10.42
N TYR A 42 -10.68 10.95 9.43
CA TYR A 42 -10.29 9.55 9.39
C TYR A 42 -8.75 9.38 9.37
N ILE A 43 -8.04 10.13 8.54
CA ILE A 43 -6.56 10.08 8.49
C ILE A 43 -5.94 10.58 9.80
N LEU A 44 -6.46 11.66 10.39
CA LEU A 44 -5.99 12.18 11.68
C LEU A 44 -6.24 11.19 12.82
N LEU A 45 -7.39 10.53 12.84
CA LEU A 45 -7.69 9.48 13.79
C LEU A 45 -6.73 8.29 13.63
N THR A 46 -6.49 7.87 12.40
CA THR A 46 -5.54 6.78 12.10
C THR A 46 -4.10 7.17 12.51
N ALA A 47 -3.68 8.41 12.26
CA ALA A 47 -2.39 8.91 12.71
C ALA A 47 -2.29 8.97 14.25
N PHE A 48 -3.37 9.37 14.92
CA PHE A 48 -3.46 9.34 16.38
C PHE A 48 -3.35 7.91 16.91
N MET A 49 -4.04 6.95 16.29
CA MET A 49 -3.93 5.52 16.69
C MET A 49 -2.51 4.99 16.46
N ALA A 50 -1.86 5.35 15.35
CA ALA A 50 -0.47 4.96 15.08
C ALA A 50 0.51 5.49 16.16
N LEU A 51 0.24 6.67 16.70
CA LEU A 51 1.05 7.27 17.75
C LEU A 51 0.80 6.66 19.12
N THR A 52 -0.47 6.49 19.48
CA THR A 52 -0.89 6.15 20.88
C THR A 52 -1.14 4.67 21.11
N MET A 53 -1.42 3.91 20.05
CA MET A 53 -1.76 2.49 20.07
C MET A 53 -0.96 1.73 19.00
N PRO A 54 0.38 1.92 18.93
CA PRO A 54 1.20 1.21 17.95
C PRO A 54 1.09 -0.30 18.17
N ASP A 55 1.20 -1.05 17.08
CA ASP A 55 1.28 -2.50 17.13
C ASP A 55 2.75 -2.92 17.27
N ALA A 56 3.07 -3.53 18.39
CA ALA A 56 4.41 -4.06 18.61
C ALA A 56 4.56 -5.37 17.85
N ASN A 57 5.22 -5.31 16.70
CA ASN A 57 5.53 -6.48 15.91
C ASN A 57 7.03 -6.83 15.97
N TRP A 58 7.36 -8.08 15.69
CA TRP A 58 8.73 -8.58 15.81
C TRP A 58 9.72 -7.85 14.88
N ASP A 59 9.26 -7.34 13.74
CA ASP A 59 10.09 -6.60 12.77
C ASP A 59 10.75 -5.34 13.38
N MET A 60 10.22 -4.82 14.51
CA MET A 60 10.84 -3.70 15.23
C MET A 60 12.29 -3.99 15.63
N LEU A 61 12.56 -5.20 16.13
CA LEU A 61 13.89 -5.60 16.60
C LEU A 61 14.95 -5.50 15.51
N PRO A 62 14.79 -6.18 14.35
CA PRO A 62 15.79 -6.07 13.27
C PRO A 62 15.85 -4.67 12.63
N TYR A 63 14.75 -3.89 12.57
CA TYR A 63 14.84 -2.52 12.05
C TYR A 63 15.61 -1.59 12.98
N LEU A 64 15.46 -1.73 14.30
CA LEU A 64 16.24 -0.97 15.26
C LEU A 64 17.72 -1.38 15.23
N ALA A 65 17.99 -2.70 15.09
CA ALA A 65 19.35 -3.19 14.95
C ALA A 65 20.04 -2.58 13.73
N ILE A 66 19.46 -2.68 12.53
CA ILE A 66 20.11 -2.17 11.32
C ILE A 66 20.26 -0.64 11.31
N ALA A 67 19.39 0.09 11.99
CA ALA A 67 19.49 1.55 12.09
C ALA A 67 20.71 2.01 12.89
N GLU A 68 21.22 1.18 13.81
CA GLU A 68 22.32 1.50 14.71
C GLU A 68 23.53 0.53 14.56
N GLU A 69 23.51 -0.29 13.53
CA GLU A 69 24.57 -1.29 13.27
C GLU A 69 25.96 -0.64 13.15
N GLY A 70 26.04 0.56 12.62
CA GLY A 70 27.29 1.31 12.54
C GLY A 70 27.89 1.69 13.91
N ALA A 71 27.05 1.85 14.93
CA ALA A 71 27.47 2.15 16.30
C ALA A 71 27.79 0.87 17.11
N TYR A 72 27.20 -0.26 16.73
CA TYR A 72 27.35 -1.55 17.42
C TYR A 72 27.82 -2.65 16.44
N PRO A 73 29.12 -2.69 16.08
CA PRO A 73 29.62 -3.64 15.08
C PRO A 73 29.69 -5.10 15.59
N ASP A 74 29.63 -5.32 16.89
CA ASP A 74 29.60 -6.65 17.50
C ASP A 74 28.17 -7.19 17.58
N ALA A 75 27.96 -8.44 17.15
CA ALA A 75 26.63 -9.04 17.08
C ALA A 75 25.95 -9.13 18.45
N GLN A 76 26.69 -9.39 19.53
CA GLN A 76 26.12 -9.43 20.88
C GLN A 76 25.71 -8.03 21.35
N ALA A 77 26.59 -7.04 21.16
CA ALA A 77 26.32 -5.66 21.55
C ALA A 77 25.12 -5.09 20.77
N LEU A 78 25.00 -5.38 19.47
CA LEU A 78 23.90 -4.98 18.64
C LEU A 78 22.57 -5.63 19.07
N HIS A 79 22.61 -6.92 19.38
CA HIS A 79 21.47 -7.66 19.89
C HIS A 79 21.00 -7.07 21.23
N ASP A 80 21.89 -6.88 22.19
CA ASP A 80 21.57 -6.32 23.50
C ASP A 80 21.00 -4.90 23.38
N TYR A 81 21.55 -4.09 22.47
CA TYR A 81 21.01 -2.77 22.15
C TYR A 81 19.58 -2.87 21.62
N ALA A 82 19.31 -3.68 20.61
CA ALA A 82 18.00 -3.78 19.99
C ALA A 82 16.94 -4.25 20.99
N TYR A 83 17.23 -5.29 21.73
CA TYR A 83 16.29 -5.87 22.70
C TYR A 83 16.06 -4.94 23.92
N SER A 84 17.10 -4.34 24.48
CA SER A 84 16.95 -3.39 25.60
C SER A 84 16.20 -2.10 25.17
N THR A 85 16.44 -1.61 23.95
CA THR A 85 15.75 -0.44 23.39
C THR A 85 14.25 -0.72 23.22
N VAL A 86 13.88 -1.88 22.66
CA VAL A 86 12.47 -2.26 22.55
C VAL A 86 11.85 -2.46 23.93
N GLN A 87 12.54 -3.12 24.85
CA GLN A 87 12.08 -3.33 26.22
C GLN A 87 11.74 -1.99 26.93
N ALA A 88 12.57 -0.99 26.74
CA ALA A 88 12.35 0.34 27.31
C ALA A 88 11.20 1.13 26.62
N GLY A 89 10.91 0.84 25.34
CA GLY A 89 9.99 1.61 24.51
C GLY A 89 8.58 1.04 24.38
N VAL A 90 8.33 -0.22 24.79
CA VAL A 90 7.02 -0.88 24.68
C VAL A 90 6.51 -1.35 26.04
N SER A 91 5.25 -1.79 26.12
CA SER A 91 4.73 -2.37 27.37
C SER A 91 5.41 -3.71 27.70
N ALA A 92 5.43 -4.10 28.99
CA ALA A 92 5.96 -5.39 29.41
C ALA A 92 5.23 -6.58 28.74
N ALA A 93 3.94 -6.44 28.46
CA ALA A 93 3.15 -7.46 27.79
C ALA A 93 3.56 -7.58 26.32
N ASP A 94 3.75 -6.45 25.62
CA ASP A 94 4.20 -6.42 24.24
C ASP A 94 5.63 -6.97 24.12
N TYR A 95 6.54 -6.54 25.00
CA TYR A 95 7.91 -7.07 25.03
C TYR A 95 7.92 -8.58 25.20
N LYS A 96 7.12 -9.10 26.13
CA LYS A 96 6.98 -10.55 26.30
C LYS A 96 6.48 -11.23 25.03
N ALA A 97 5.48 -10.67 24.36
CA ALA A 97 4.98 -11.22 23.10
C ALA A 97 6.00 -11.21 21.96
N LEU A 98 6.94 -10.25 21.98
CA LEU A 98 8.03 -10.16 20.99
C LEU A 98 9.17 -11.15 21.27
N THR A 99 9.38 -11.57 22.53
CA THR A 99 10.56 -12.33 22.97
C THR A 99 10.24 -13.73 23.46
N ASP A 100 8.96 -14.06 23.67
CA ASP A 100 8.55 -15.36 24.21
C ASP A 100 7.33 -15.89 23.41
N ASP A 101 7.55 -16.93 22.65
CA ASP A 101 6.54 -17.69 21.90
C ASP A 101 6.49 -19.17 22.33
N GLY A 102 6.86 -19.44 23.56
CA GLY A 102 6.85 -20.78 24.14
C GLY A 102 7.99 -21.68 23.66
N GLY A 103 9.16 -21.09 23.37
CA GLY A 103 10.35 -21.81 22.90
C GLY A 103 10.45 -21.93 21.37
N GLY A 104 9.65 -21.14 20.64
CA GLY A 104 9.71 -21.05 19.19
C GLY A 104 10.76 -20.05 18.70
N PHE A 105 10.53 -19.51 17.50
CA PHE A 105 11.46 -18.63 16.80
C PHE A 105 11.83 -17.36 17.59
N ARG A 106 10.84 -16.69 18.19
CA ARG A 106 11.08 -15.45 18.94
C ARG A 106 11.92 -15.68 20.19
N SER A 107 11.61 -16.75 20.93
CA SER A 107 12.38 -17.14 22.11
C SER A 107 13.82 -17.50 21.77
N HIS A 108 14.04 -18.17 20.63
CA HIS A 108 15.37 -18.50 20.16
C HIS A 108 16.16 -17.23 19.80
N MET A 109 15.56 -16.33 19.00
CA MET A 109 16.22 -15.09 18.59
C MET A 109 16.57 -14.18 19.77
N ALA A 110 15.75 -14.17 20.81
CA ALA A 110 15.99 -13.38 22.03
C ALA A 110 17.20 -13.90 22.84
N GLN A 111 17.62 -15.14 22.61
CA GLN A 111 18.72 -15.80 23.36
C GLN A 111 19.99 -15.98 22.55
N HIS A 112 19.95 -15.84 21.22
CA HIS A 112 21.03 -16.17 20.31
C HIS A 112 21.37 -15.00 19.38
N ALA A 113 22.28 -14.14 19.84
CA ALA A 113 22.67 -12.93 19.13
C ALA A 113 23.23 -13.18 17.71
N ALA A 114 24.03 -14.24 17.53
CA ALA A 114 24.58 -14.59 16.22
C ALA A 114 23.48 -14.97 15.21
N ASP A 115 22.48 -15.74 15.67
CA ASP A 115 21.36 -16.15 14.82
C ASP A 115 20.47 -14.95 14.46
N PHE A 116 20.20 -14.08 15.44
CA PHE A 116 19.49 -12.81 15.18
C PHE A 116 20.26 -11.95 14.17
N HIS A 117 21.59 -11.82 14.31
CA HIS A 117 22.43 -11.04 13.40
C HIS A 117 22.39 -11.59 11.96
N SER A 118 22.35 -12.92 11.80
CA SER A 118 22.30 -13.58 10.49
C SER A 118 21.06 -13.21 9.66
N LEU A 119 19.96 -12.81 10.33
CA LEU A 119 18.72 -12.39 9.66
C LEU A 119 18.77 -10.97 9.09
N LEU A 120 19.68 -10.12 9.58
CA LEU A 120 19.65 -8.68 9.28
C LEU A 120 19.81 -8.38 7.80
N GLY A 121 20.44 -9.27 7.02
CA GLY A 121 20.52 -9.13 5.55
C GLY A 121 19.17 -9.00 4.85
N MET A 122 18.12 -9.62 5.38
CA MET A 122 16.75 -9.51 4.86
C MET A 122 16.08 -8.17 5.19
N TYR A 123 16.61 -7.43 6.16
CA TYR A 123 16.10 -6.13 6.60
C TYR A 123 16.90 -4.96 6.05
N ARG A 124 18.24 -5.06 5.96
CA ARG A 124 19.13 -4.02 5.41
C ARG A 124 18.75 -3.58 4.00
N ILE A 125 18.13 -4.46 3.20
CA ILE A 125 17.64 -4.09 1.87
C ILE A 125 16.56 -2.97 1.87
N LYS A 126 15.92 -2.68 3.00
CA LYS A 126 14.97 -1.58 3.16
C LYS A 126 15.74 -0.29 3.52
N PHE A 127 16.72 0.03 2.72
CA PHE A 127 17.75 1.05 2.97
C PHE A 127 17.18 2.40 3.39
N LEU A 128 16.22 2.96 2.63
CA LEU A 128 15.65 4.27 2.93
C LEU A 128 15.01 4.32 4.33
N TYR A 129 14.30 3.27 4.71
CA TYR A 129 13.64 3.21 6.02
C TYR A 129 14.66 3.14 7.15
N ALA A 130 15.71 2.32 6.99
CA ALA A 130 16.78 2.19 7.97
C ALA A 130 17.54 3.51 8.19
N GLU A 131 17.92 4.20 7.10
CA GLU A 131 18.60 5.50 7.15
C GLU A 131 17.74 6.60 7.77
N MET A 132 16.44 6.66 7.43
CA MET A 132 15.53 7.60 8.07
C MET A 132 15.39 7.33 9.57
N LEU A 133 15.30 6.05 9.95
CA LEU A 133 15.20 5.65 11.35
C LEU A 133 16.47 6.02 12.12
N SER A 134 17.66 5.69 11.59
CA SER A 134 18.95 6.05 12.17
C SER A 134 19.07 7.57 12.37
N THR A 135 18.75 8.33 11.32
CA THR A 135 18.78 9.81 11.38
C THR A 135 17.85 10.35 12.48
N MET A 136 16.63 9.81 12.59
CA MET A 136 15.67 10.25 13.60
C MET A 136 16.08 9.80 15.01
N SER A 137 16.69 8.64 15.14
CA SER A 137 17.20 8.11 16.42
C SER A 137 18.31 8.98 17.03
N SER A 138 18.97 9.82 16.24
CA SER A 138 19.96 10.77 16.76
C SER A 138 19.35 11.92 17.58
N VAL A 139 18.04 12.18 17.48
CA VAL A 139 17.34 13.30 18.13
C VAL A 139 16.19 12.88 19.05
N MET A 140 15.76 11.61 19.00
CA MET A 140 14.69 11.05 19.84
C MET A 140 14.94 9.57 20.11
N SER A 141 14.17 8.95 21.00
CA SER A 141 14.32 7.51 21.23
C SER A 141 13.97 6.72 19.94
N PRO A 142 14.69 5.61 19.65
CA PRO A 142 14.49 4.87 18.39
C PRO A 142 13.07 4.33 18.23
N VAL A 143 12.41 3.90 19.31
CA VAL A 143 11.01 3.45 19.27
C VAL A 143 10.05 4.61 18.96
N GLU A 144 10.30 5.81 19.51
CA GLU A 144 9.54 7.00 19.17
C GLU A 144 9.78 7.44 17.73
N ALA A 145 11.02 7.33 17.23
CA ALA A 145 11.36 7.59 15.83
C ALA A 145 10.56 6.70 14.89
N MET A 146 10.40 5.40 15.19
CA MET A 146 9.53 4.50 14.42
C MET A 146 8.07 4.99 14.41
N ARG A 147 7.53 5.36 15.57
CA ARG A 147 6.14 5.87 15.69
C ARG A 147 5.93 7.16 14.91
N VAL A 148 6.87 8.11 15.03
CA VAL A 148 6.80 9.39 14.30
C VAL A 148 6.89 9.16 12.80
N LEU A 149 7.80 8.29 12.35
CA LEU A 149 7.93 7.94 10.94
C LEU A 149 6.63 7.33 10.39
N GLN A 150 5.96 6.51 11.20
CA GLN A 150 4.68 5.92 10.85
C GLN A 150 3.56 6.98 10.75
N VAL A 151 3.47 7.89 11.72
CA VAL A 151 2.54 9.03 11.68
C VAL A 151 2.76 9.90 10.45
N VAL A 152 4.00 10.25 10.15
CA VAL A 152 4.35 11.02 8.95
C VAL A 152 3.92 10.30 7.68
N SER A 153 4.11 8.98 7.63
CA SER A 153 3.70 8.15 6.50
C SER A 153 2.17 8.12 6.31
N VAL A 154 1.40 8.02 7.40
CA VAL A 154 -0.08 8.10 7.39
C VAL A 154 -0.54 9.46 6.84
N LEU A 155 0.00 10.55 7.38
CA LEU A 155 -0.36 11.91 6.97
C LEU A 155 0.01 12.17 5.51
N LEU A 156 1.21 11.76 5.09
CA LEU A 156 1.67 11.88 3.71
C LEU A 156 0.77 11.11 2.74
N PHE A 157 0.44 9.87 3.06
CA PHE A 157 -0.45 9.03 2.25
C PHE A 157 -1.84 9.67 2.13
N GLY A 158 -2.43 10.12 3.24
CA GLY A 158 -3.72 10.81 3.26
C GLY A 158 -3.71 12.11 2.46
N MET A 159 -2.67 12.93 2.61
CA MET A 159 -2.49 14.17 1.85
C MET A 159 -2.40 13.91 0.34
N ILE A 160 -1.62 12.92 -0.09
CA ILE A 160 -1.49 12.58 -1.51
C ILE A 160 -2.83 12.06 -2.05
N THR A 161 -3.57 11.28 -1.28
CA THR A 161 -4.93 10.81 -1.65
C THR A 161 -5.88 11.99 -1.87
N LEU A 162 -5.94 12.95 -0.94
CA LEU A 162 -6.75 14.16 -1.09
C LEU A 162 -6.31 15.01 -2.28
N LEU A 163 -5.00 15.14 -2.49
CA LEU A 163 -4.45 15.86 -3.65
C LEU A 163 -4.88 15.19 -4.96
N TRP A 164 -4.85 13.87 -5.03
CA TRP A 164 -5.34 13.12 -6.20
C TRP A 164 -6.82 13.41 -6.45
N LEU A 165 -7.68 13.21 -5.45
CA LEU A 165 -9.12 13.45 -5.56
C LEU A 165 -9.46 14.90 -5.92
N ARG A 166 -8.73 15.86 -5.35
CA ARG A 166 -8.88 17.29 -5.67
C ARG A 166 -8.50 17.57 -7.13
N THR A 167 -7.42 17.01 -7.60
CA THR A 167 -6.94 17.26 -8.97
C THR A 167 -7.80 16.58 -10.04
N GLU A 168 -8.56 15.54 -9.66
CA GLU A 168 -9.60 14.92 -10.50
C GLU A 168 -10.98 15.62 -10.35
N GLY A 169 -11.11 16.59 -9.45
CA GLY A 169 -12.38 17.29 -9.21
C GLY A 169 -13.42 16.46 -8.45
N VAL A 170 -13.01 15.41 -7.76
CA VAL A 170 -13.89 14.41 -7.14
C VAL A 170 -13.77 14.32 -5.62
N LEU A 171 -13.44 15.42 -4.94
CA LEU A 171 -13.31 15.46 -3.48
C LEU A 171 -14.56 14.97 -2.73
N ALA A 172 -15.74 15.08 -3.32
CA ALA A 172 -16.97 14.53 -2.76
C ALA A 172 -16.91 13.01 -2.51
N LEU A 173 -16.02 12.31 -3.22
CA LEU A 173 -15.81 10.86 -3.10
C LEU A 173 -14.68 10.48 -2.13
N ALA A 174 -14.10 11.43 -1.41
CA ALA A 174 -13.09 11.14 -0.40
C ALA A 174 -13.55 10.10 0.65
N PRO A 175 -14.82 10.06 1.11
CA PRO A 175 -15.31 8.98 1.98
C PRO A 175 -15.24 7.60 1.34
N VAL A 176 -15.40 7.49 0.01
CA VAL A 176 -15.22 6.21 -0.71
C VAL A 176 -13.78 5.74 -0.66
N ALA A 177 -12.82 6.66 -0.85
CA ALA A 177 -11.40 6.33 -0.65
C ALA A 177 -11.14 5.87 0.80
N GLY A 178 -11.75 6.52 1.79
CA GLY A 178 -11.71 6.09 3.19
C GLY A 178 -12.27 4.68 3.39
N ALA A 179 -13.40 4.35 2.78
CA ALA A 179 -13.98 3.01 2.84
C ALA A 179 -13.05 1.94 2.20
N VAL A 180 -12.43 2.25 1.06
CA VAL A 180 -11.43 1.37 0.44
C VAL A 180 -10.23 1.16 1.37
N LEU A 181 -9.76 2.21 2.05
CA LEU A 181 -8.67 2.11 3.01
C LEU A 181 -9.03 1.24 4.22
N ILE A 182 -10.26 1.35 4.74
CA ILE A 182 -10.76 0.47 5.81
C ILE A 182 -10.77 -0.98 5.33
N MET A 183 -11.27 -1.24 4.12
CA MET A 183 -11.29 -2.58 3.54
C MET A 183 -9.88 -3.13 3.24
N ALA A 184 -8.89 -2.27 3.07
CA ALA A 184 -7.50 -2.61 2.80
C ALA A 184 -6.64 -2.70 4.08
N ASP A 185 -7.24 -2.79 5.25
CA ASP A 185 -6.57 -2.91 6.56
C ASP A 185 -5.59 -1.74 6.84
N PHE A 186 -5.95 -0.52 6.38
CA PHE A 186 -5.09 0.67 6.55
C PHE A 186 -4.77 0.97 8.02
N GLY A 187 -5.74 0.74 8.91
CA GLY A 187 -5.55 0.93 10.35
C GLY A 187 -4.44 0.05 10.93
N ASP A 188 -4.37 -1.21 10.52
CA ASP A 188 -3.34 -2.15 10.96
C ASP A 188 -1.99 -1.81 10.31
N ALA A 189 -1.98 -1.49 9.01
CA ALA A 189 -0.78 -1.01 8.32
C ALA A 189 -0.21 0.27 8.95
N ALA A 190 -1.08 1.17 9.42
CA ALA A 190 -0.70 2.42 10.07
C ALA A 190 -0.11 2.22 11.47
N ARG A 191 -0.52 1.18 12.19
CA ARG A 191 -0.03 0.87 13.53
C ARG A 191 1.24 0.02 13.52
N ALA A 192 1.48 -0.71 12.44
CA ALA A 192 2.66 -1.55 12.28
C ALA A 192 3.93 -0.69 12.15
N SER A 193 4.96 -1.02 12.94
CA SER A 193 6.25 -0.31 12.91
C SER A 193 7.14 -0.83 11.77
N THR A 194 6.71 -0.61 10.51
CA THR A 194 7.33 -1.18 9.30
C THR A 194 7.43 -0.17 8.16
N PRO A 195 8.28 -0.39 7.15
CA PRO A 195 8.45 0.52 6.01
C PRO A 195 7.24 0.58 5.05
N ASP A 196 6.23 -0.28 5.24
CA ASP A 196 5.15 -0.52 4.28
C ASP A 196 4.38 0.74 3.91
N LEU A 197 4.02 1.54 4.92
CA LEU A 197 3.21 2.74 4.69
C LEU A 197 4.02 3.91 4.13
N LEU A 198 5.29 4.06 4.53
CA LEU A 198 6.21 5.01 3.90
C LEU A 198 6.36 4.71 2.41
N CYS A 199 6.63 3.44 2.10
CA CYS A 199 6.68 2.97 0.72
C CYS A 199 5.39 3.29 -0.04
N SER A 200 4.23 3.00 0.58
CA SER A 200 2.92 3.21 -0.05
C SER A 200 2.64 4.68 -0.34
N ALA A 201 3.05 5.59 0.56
CA ALA A 201 2.92 7.03 0.36
C ALA A 201 3.79 7.53 -0.80
N LEU A 202 5.06 7.12 -0.84
CA LEU A 202 5.98 7.45 -1.92
C LEU A 202 5.51 6.88 -3.27
N PHE A 203 5.05 5.63 -3.26
CA PHE A 203 4.51 4.95 -4.43
C PHE A 203 3.28 5.68 -4.98
N LEU A 204 2.30 5.99 -4.13
CA LEU A 204 1.09 6.73 -4.51
C LEU A 204 1.44 8.10 -5.10
N GLY A 205 2.41 8.81 -4.49
CA GLY A 205 2.93 10.07 -5.00
C GLY A 205 3.57 9.93 -6.39
N GLY A 206 4.35 8.87 -6.60
CA GLY A 206 4.94 8.53 -7.89
C GLY A 206 3.91 8.24 -8.98
N LEU A 207 2.83 7.52 -8.62
CA LEU A 207 1.71 7.25 -9.53
C LEU A 207 0.92 8.52 -9.86
N LEU A 208 0.65 9.38 -8.88
CA LEU A 208 0.03 10.68 -9.12
C LEU A 208 0.89 11.55 -10.05
N ALA A 209 2.21 11.60 -9.81
CA ALA A 209 3.15 12.31 -10.67
C ALA A 209 3.13 11.76 -12.11
N TYR A 210 3.09 10.43 -12.26
CA TYR A 210 2.95 9.78 -13.56
C TYR A 210 1.65 10.19 -14.27
N VAL A 211 0.51 10.08 -13.62
CA VAL A 211 -0.80 10.47 -14.21
C VAL A 211 -0.77 11.94 -14.64
N ARG A 212 -0.07 12.80 -13.89
CA ARG A 212 0.08 14.23 -14.17
C ARG A 212 1.21 14.57 -15.18
N GLY A 213 1.91 13.57 -15.73
CA GLY A 213 2.99 13.79 -16.67
C GLY A 213 4.25 14.44 -16.07
N ARG A 214 4.43 14.38 -14.75
CA ARG A 214 5.58 14.95 -14.04
C ARG A 214 6.72 13.93 -13.98
N GLU A 215 7.43 13.79 -15.06
CA GLU A 215 8.39 12.70 -15.29
C GLU A 215 9.50 12.62 -14.21
N ALA A 216 10.12 13.75 -13.83
CA ALA A 216 11.16 13.76 -12.82
C ALA A 216 10.63 13.31 -11.43
N ALA A 217 9.46 13.83 -11.02
CA ALA A 217 8.84 13.43 -9.77
C ALA A 217 8.43 11.94 -9.80
N THR A 218 7.97 11.44 -10.95
CA THR A 218 7.67 10.01 -11.13
C THR A 218 8.92 9.16 -10.90
N ALA A 219 10.05 9.50 -11.54
CA ALA A 219 11.30 8.77 -11.39
C ALA A 219 11.77 8.75 -9.93
N VAL A 220 11.85 9.92 -9.29
CA VAL A 220 12.35 10.05 -7.92
C VAL A 220 11.45 9.33 -6.92
N LEU A 221 10.13 9.55 -6.96
CA LEU A 221 9.22 8.97 -5.98
C LEU A 221 9.08 7.44 -6.12
N LEU A 222 9.06 6.92 -7.34
CA LEU A 222 9.02 5.46 -7.54
C LEU A 222 10.36 4.81 -7.12
N PHE A 223 11.49 5.46 -7.37
CA PHE A 223 12.78 5.01 -6.89
C PHE A 223 12.86 5.02 -5.36
N LEU A 224 12.41 6.10 -4.70
CA LEU A 224 12.37 6.16 -3.23
C LEU A 224 11.41 5.13 -2.64
N ALA A 225 10.27 4.84 -3.29
CA ALA A 225 9.37 3.77 -2.88
C ALA A 225 10.07 2.40 -2.95
N PHE A 226 10.86 2.15 -4.01
CA PHE A 226 11.72 0.97 -4.12
C PHE A 226 12.77 0.93 -3.00
N MET A 227 13.45 2.04 -2.71
CA MET A 227 14.45 2.11 -1.63
C MET A 227 13.85 1.85 -0.24
N ALA A 228 12.57 2.20 -0.03
CA ALA A 228 11.84 1.86 1.19
C ALA A 228 11.45 0.37 1.21
N ARG A 229 11.05 -0.19 0.05
CA ARG A 229 10.69 -1.61 -0.11
C ARG A 229 11.08 -2.16 -1.49
N PRO A 230 12.19 -2.90 -1.60
CA PRO A 230 12.72 -3.41 -2.87
C PRO A 230 11.79 -4.38 -3.63
N ASP A 231 10.85 -5.04 -2.95
CA ASP A 231 9.86 -5.91 -3.58
C ASP A 231 8.94 -5.18 -4.59
N ASN A 232 8.89 -3.83 -4.55
CA ASN A 232 8.21 -3.02 -5.58
C ASN A 232 8.88 -3.07 -6.96
N ILE A 233 10.10 -3.61 -7.06
CA ILE A 233 10.76 -3.82 -8.36
C ILE A 233 9.92 -4.68 -9.30
N VAL A 234 9.13 -5.60 -8.75
CA VAL A 234 8.23 -6.46 -9.55
C VAL A 234 7.17 -5.62 -10.26
N PHE A 235 6.51 -4.70 -9.52
CA PHE A 235 5.57 -3.77 -10.14
C PHE A 235 6.27 -2.88 -11.18
N LEU A 236 7.42 -2.31 -10.83
CA LEU A 236 8.16 -1.42 -11.73
C LEU A 236 8.56 -2.13 -13.03
N ALA A 237 8.95 -3.41 -12.96
CA ALA A 237 9.26 -4.23 -14.13
C ALA A 237 8.03 -4.44 -15.02
N ILE A 238 6.90 -4.86 -14.45
CA ILE A 238 5.64 -5.03 -15.18
C ILE A 238 5.22 -3.70 -15.82
N PHE A 239 5.30 -2.61 -15.07
CA PHE A 239 4.94 -1.29 -15.57
C PHE A 239 5.83 -0.84 -16.71
N ALA A 240 7.16 -1.02 -16.59
CA ALA A 240 8.12 -0.72 -17.67
C ALA A 240 7.83 -1.55 -18.94
N VAL A 241 7.57 -2.86 -18.80
CA VAL A 241 7.21 -3.74 -19.92
C VAL A 241 5.95 -3.24 -20.62
N LEU A 242 4.89 -2.91 -19.88
CA LEU A 242 3.65 -2.40 -20.47
C LEU A 242 3.85 -1.06 -21.16
N LEU A 243 4.65 -0.14 -20.59
CA LEU A 243 4.98 1.13 -21.23
C LEU A 243 5.69 0.92 -22.58
N LEU A 244 6.62 -0.03 -22.65
CA LEU A 244 7.35 -0.36 -23.86
C LEU A 244 6.44 -1.05 -24.90
N VAL A 245 5.68 -2.06 -24.51
CA VAL A 245 4.75 -2.81 -25.38
C VAL A 245 3.72 -1.86 -25.99
N PHE A 246 3.13 -1.00 -25.19
CA PHE A 246 2.16 -0.03 -25.64
C PHE A 246 2.79 1.26 -26.19
N ARG A 247 4.13 1.33 -26.32
CA ARG A 247 4.86 2.50 -26.81
C ARG A 247 4.40 3.81 -26.15
N GLN A 248 4.14 3.75 -24.83
CA GLN A 248 3.75 4.92 -24.05
C GLN A 248 5.01 5.67 -23.62
N ARG A 249 5.12 6.93 -24.01
CA ARG A 249 6.23 7.78 -23.56
C ARG A 249 6.02 8.14 -22.06
N ALA A 250 6.89 7.64 -21.21
CA ALA A 250 6.91 7.89 -19.77
C ALA A 250 8.32 7.65 -19.24
N TRP A 251 9.22 8.56 -19.61
CA TRP A 251 10.64 8.44 -19.31
C TRP A 251 10.93 8.38 -17.81
N GLY A 252 10.13 9.09 -17.00
CA GLY A 252 10.28 9.05 -15.55
C GLY A 252 10.04 7.66 -14.95
N ALA A 253 9.00 6.96 -15.41
CA ALA A 253 8.72 5.60 -14.94
C ALA A 253 9.82 4.62 -15.38
N LEU A 254 10.30 4.72 -16.64
CA LEU A 254 11.39 3.89 -17.15
C LEU A 254 12.73 4.19 -16.44
N ALA A 255 13.03 5.46 -16.19
CA ALA A 255 14.22 5.86 -15.44
C ALA A 255 14.17 5.38 -13.98
N GLY A 256 12.99 5.52 -13.31
CA GLY A 256 12.76 4.99 -11.98
C GLY A 256 12.97 3.47 -11.91
N PHE A 257 12.46 2.72 -12.89
CA PHE A 257 12.72 1.29 -13.00
C PHE A 257 14.21 0.98 -13.22
N ALA A 258 14.86 1.64 -14.19
CA ALA A 258 16.28 1.40 -14.49
C ALA A 258 17.18 1.68 -13.26
N ALA A 259 16.93 2.80 -12.57
CA ALA A 259 17.64 3.13 -11.33
C ALA A 259 17.40 2.08 -10.24
N SER A 260 16.14 1.65 -10.05
CA SER A 260 15.77 0.61 -9.09
C SER A 260 16.41 -0.73 -9.41
N PHE A 261 16.47 -1.10 -10.69
CA PHE A 261 17.08 -2.34 -11.14
C PHE A 261 18.59 -2.38 -10.84
N VAL A 262 19.31 -1.30 -11.15
CA VAL A 262 20.74 -1.20 -10.81
C VAL A 262 20.95 -1.20 -9.30
N ALA A 263 20.16 -0.40 -8.57
CA ALA A 263 20.25 -0.30 -7.12
C ALA A 263 19.90 -1.63 -6.42
N TYR A 264 19.02 -2.45 -6.99
CA TYR A 264 18.67 -3.76 -6.44
C TYR A 264 19.89 -4.65 -6.26
N PHE A 265 20.75 -4.76 -7.27
CA PHE A 265 21.96 -5.58 -7.18
C PHE A 265 22.96 -4.98 -6.20
N ALA A 266 23.19 -3.67 -6.25
CA ALA A 266 24.12 -3.00 -5.35
C ALA A 266 23.69 -3.14 -3.88
N ILE A 267 22.41 -2.88 -3.57
CA ILE A 267 21.89 -2.97 -2.21
C ILE A 267 21.84 -4.44 -1.73
N SER A 268 21.40 -5.37 -2.57
CA SER A 268 21.37 -6.80 -2.20
C SER A 268 22.75 -7.33 -1.86
N HIS A 269 23.78 -6.93 -2.61
CA HIS A 269 25.15 -7.29 -2.34
C HIS A 269 25.67 -6.65 -1.04
N TRP A 270 25.50 -5.32 -0.88
CA TRP A 270 25.88 -4.59 0.32
C TRP A 270 25.19 -5.12 1.58
N ALA A 271 23.89 -5.39 1.48
CA ALA A 271 23.07 -5.90 2.57
C ALA A 271 23.40 -7.36 2.96
N GLN A 272 24.20 -8.05 2.19
CA GLN A 272 24.43 -9.50 2.33
C GLN A 272 23.12 -10.29 2.32
N HIS A 273 22.20 -9.90 1.42
CA HIS A 273 20.89 -10.53 1.33
C HIS A 273 21.03 -12.00 0.90
N PRO A 274 20.40 -12.97 1.58
CA PRO A 274 20.61 -14.40 1.33
C PRO A 274 20.14 -14.88 -0.05
N GLY A 275 19.53 -14.00 -0.83
CA GLY A 275 18.96 -14.34 -2.12
C GLY A 275 17.44 -14.61 -2.05
N TRP A 276 16.83 -14.69 -3.23
CA TRP A 276 15.37 -14.84 -3.35
C TRP A 276 14.85 -16.14 -2.72
N TRP A 277 15.48 -17.27 -3.01
CA TRP A 277 14.99 -18.57 -2.60
C TRP A 277 15.16 -18.84 -1.09
N PRO A 278 16.31 -18.60 -0.46
CA PRO A 278 16.43 -18.69 1.00
C PRO A 278 15.48 -17.76 1.75
N HIS A 279 15.29 -16.52 1.27
CA HIS A 279 14.34 -15.58 1.88
C HIS A 279 12.89 -16.08 1.74
N LEU A 280 12.48 -16.59 0.58
CA LEU A 280 11.16 -17.18 0.38
C LEU A 280 10.97 -18.41 1.27
N TRP A 281 11.99 -19.27 1.35
CA TRP A 281 11.97 -20.45 2.21
C TRP A 281 11.67 -20.06 3.65
N PHE A 282 12.46 -19.15 4.20
CA PHE A 282 12.29 -18.61 5.55
C PHE A 282 10.89 -18.03 5.79
N SER A 283 10.38 -17.27 4.83
CA SER A 283 9.12 -16.52 5.00
C SER A 283 7.86 -17.35 4.78
N SER A 284 7.93 -18.44 3.98
CA SER A 284 6.73 -19.12 3.48
C SER A 284 6.75 -20.65 3.63
N ILE A 285 7.89 -21.24 3.90
CA ILE A 285 8.04 -22.69 4.01
C ILE A 285 8.40 -23.10 5.44
N GLU A 286 9.52 -22.60 5.95
CA GLU A 286 10.02 -22.96 7.27
C GLU A 286 10.94 -21.87 7.79
N GLN A 287 10.69 -21.36 9.00
CA GLN A 287 11.59 -20.43 9.68
C GLN A 287 12.87 -21.13 10.08
N HIS A 288 13.99 -20.67 9.54
CA HIS A 288 15.33 -21.16 9.89
C HIS A 288 15.99 -20.20 10.88
N TYR A 289 16.64 -20.74 11.90
CA TYR A 289 17.20 -19.90 12.96
C TYR A 289 18.44 -19.13 12.53
N ASN A 290 19.33 -19.74 11.75
CA ASN A 290 20.55 -19.11 11.28
C ASN A 290 20.56 -19.03 9.75
N MET A 291 20.66 -17.80 9.21
CA MET A 291 20.64 -17.57 7.77
C MET A 291 22.04 -17.51 7.14
N ASP A 292 23.12 -17.55 7.96
CA ASP A 292 24.48 -17.53 7.42
C ASP A 292 24.78 -18.83 6.66
N GLY A 293 25.05 -18.70 5.37
CA GLY A 293 25.28 -19.84 4.50
C GLY A 293 24.08 -20.76 4.27
N PHE A 294 22.86 -20.30 4.64
CA PHE A 294 21.64 -21.07 4.41
C PHE A 294 21.25 -21.03 2.92
N GLU A 295 21.50 -22.13 2.23
CA GLU A 295 21.22 -22.31 0.80
C GLU A 295 20.37 -23.58 0.56
N PRO A 296 19.08 -23.55 0.87
CA PRO A 296 18.22 -24.70 0.65
C PRO A 296 18.12 -25.04 -0.85
N PRO A 297 18.16 -26.32 -1.24
CA PRO A 297 18.04 -26.69 -2.64
C PRO A 297 16.69 -26.26 -3.19
N PHE A 298 16.69 -25.69 -4.41
CA PHE A 298 15.46 -25.27 -5.04
C PHE A 298 14.53 -26.46 -5.30
N SER A 299 13.28 -26.34 -4.86
CA SER A 299 12.25 -27.35 -5.03
C SER A 299 10.96 -26.76 -5.56
N VAL A 300 10.59 -27.12 -6.78
CA VAL A 300 9.30 -26.74 -7.38
C VAL A 300 8.11 -27.20 -6.51
N GLY A 301 8.20 -28.41 -5.94
CA GLY A 301 7.15 -28.94 -5.07
C GLY A 301 6.98 -28.11 -3.79
N ALA A 302 8.10 -27.72 -3.14
CA ALA A 302 8.05 -26.85 -1.97
C ALA A 302 7.49 -25.45 -2.32
N TYR A 303 7.92 -24.88 -3.44
CA TYR A 303 7.37 -23.61 -3.93
C TYR A 303 5.87 -23.68 -4.18
N LEU A 304 5.36 -24.69 -4.92
CA LEU A 304 3.93 -24.84 -5.20
C LEU A 304 3.10 -25.08 -3.93
N LYS A 305 3.65 -25.80 -2.96
CA LYS A 305 3.01 -25.97 -1.65
C LYS A 305 2.91 -24.66 -0.89
N ALA A 306 3.99 -23.86 -0.84
CA ALA A 306 4.00 -22.53 -0.22
C ALA A 306 3.04 -21.59 -0.94
N PHE A 307 3.03 -21.58 -2.28
CA PHE A 307 2.11 -20.81 -3.10
C PHE A 307 0.64 -21.14 -2.77
N ALA A 308 0.26 -22.43 -2.79
CA ALA A 308 -1.10 -22.86 -2.49
C ALA A 308 -1.51 -22.52 -1.05
N ALA A 309 -0.64 -22.76 -0.07
CA ALA A 309 -0.91 -22.43 1.34
C ALA A 309 -1.10 -20.91 1.54
N SER A 310 -0.23 -20.09 0.93
CA SER A 310 -0.34 -18.64 1.00
C SER A 310 -1.57 -18.11 0.26
N PHE A 311 -1.95 -18.72 -0.88
CA PHE A 311 -3.16 -18.36 -1.60
C PHE A 311 -4.43 -18.64 -0.78
N ILE A 312 -4.52 -19.83 -0.15
CA ILE A 312 -5.64 -20.16 0.73
C ILE A 312 -5.74 -19.16 1.89
N ARG A 313 -4.62 -18.84 2.53
CA ARG A 313 -4.59 -17.83 3.61
C ARG A 313 -4.97 -16.43 3.11
N ALA A 314 -4.50 -16.04 1.92
CA ALA A 314 -4.82 -14.75 1.32
C ALA A 314 -6.33 -14.56 1.11
N ILE A 315 -7.04 -15.60 0.64
CA ILE A 315 -8.49 -15.51 0.43
C ILE A 315 -9.32 -15.74 1.70
N SER A 316 -8.73 -16.35 2.75
CA SER A 316 -9.48 -16.73 3.96
C SER A 316 -9.39 -15.69 5.07
N ILE A 317 -8.25 -15.01 5.22
CA ILE A 317 -7.96 -14.18 6.39
C ILE A 317 -7.41 -12.80 6.04
N ASN A 318 -7.25 -12.47 4.74
CA ASN A 318 -6.70 -11.18 4.31
C ASN A 318 -7.64 -10.47 3.34
N SER A 319 -7.61 -9.16 3.35
CA SER A 319 -8.52 -8.32 2.59
C SER A 319 -8.04 -8.02 1.15
N TRP A 320 -6.72 -8.06 0.88
CA TRP A 320 -6.15 -7.57 -0.37
C TRP A 320 -6.68 -8.26 -1.63
N VAL A 321 -7.00 -9.57 -1.54
CA VAL A 321 -7.59 -10.31 -2.67
C VAL A 321 -8.97 -9.75 -2.99
N GLY A 322 -9.83 -9.60 -1.98
CA GLY A 322 -11.18 -9.04 -2.13
C GLY A 322 -11.16 -7.63 -2.70
N VAL A 323 -10.31 -6.76 -2.15
CA VAL A 323 -10.12 -5.38 -2.63
C VAL A 323 -9.65 -5.37 -4.09
N SER A 324 -8.67 -6.21 -4.46
CA SER A 324 -8.18 -6.30 -5.84
C SER A 324 -9.24 -6.83 -6.81
N VAL A 325 -10.00 -7.85 -6.42
CA VAL A 325 -11.10 -8.42 -7.23
C VAL A 325 -12.21 -7.39 -7.44
N LEU A 326 -12.58 -6.63 -6.40
CA LEU A 326 -13.56 -5.55 -6.53
C LEU A 326 -13.11 -4.46 -7.50
N ALA A 327 -11.83 -4.05 -7.45
CA ALA A 327 -11.28 -3.09 -8.40
C ALA A 327 -11.34 -3.62 -9.85
N LEU A 328 -10.99 -4.89 -10.05
CA LEU A 328 -11.04 -5.54 -11.35
C LEU A 328 -12.49 -5.66 -11.87
N ALA A 329 -13.42 -6.06 -11.00
CA ALA A 329 -14.84 -6.13 -11.32
C ALA A 329 -15.42 -4.74 -11.68
N ALA A 330 -15.05 -3.70 -10.94
CA ALA A 330 -15.43 -2.33 -11.24
C ALA A 330 -14.89 -1.88 -12.61
N TRP A 331 -13.61 -2.16 -12.90
CA TRP A 331 -13.02 -1.85 -14.21
C TRP A 331 -13.78 -2.54 -15.35
N PHE A 332 -14.06 -3.83 -15.18
CA PHE A 332 -14.80 -4.61 -16.19
C PHE A 332 -16.24 -4.10 -16.37
N ALA A 333 -16.96 -3.83 -15.28
CA ALA A 333 -18.34 -3.31 -15.33
C ALA A 333 -18.41 -1.95 -16.02
N LEU A 334 -17.48 -1.04 -15.70
CA LEU A 334 -17.36 0.26 -16.33
C LEU A 334 -17.03 0.16 -17.83
N GLY A 335 -16.13 -0.76 -18.20
CA GLY A 335 -15.80 -1.05 -19.59
C GLY A 335 -17.02 -1.52 -20.39
N ARG A 336 -17.85 -2.38 -19.80
CA ARG A 336 -19.13 -2.81 -20.41
C ARG A 336 -20.16 -1.68 -20.51
N ALA A 337 -20.14 -0.75 -19.58
CA ALA A 337 -20.97 0.46 -19.64
C ALA A 337 -20.47 1.51 -20.66
N GLY A 338 -19.44 1.17 -21.44
CA GLY A 338 -18.87 2.06 -22.46
C GLY A 338 -17.81 3.03 -21.94
N PHE A 339 -17.45 2.92 -20.66
CA PHE A 339 -16.42 3.74 -20.07
C PHE A 339 -15.03 3.33 -20.57
N ARG A 340 -14.21 4.32 -20.93
CA ARG A 340 -12.83 4.09 -21.36
C ARG A 340 -11.90 5.01 -20.60
N LEU A 341 -10.92 4.40 -19.95
CA LEU A 341 -9.76 5.12 -19.42
C LEU A 341 -8.93 5.68 -20.59
N ASP A 342 -8.30 6.83 -20.37
CA ASP A 342 -7.25 7.25 -21.27
C ASP A 342 -6.13 6.19 -21.27
N ARG A 343 -5.29 6.23 -22.31
CA ARG A 343 -4.25 5.20 -22.52
C ARG A 343 -3.28 5.13 -21.35
N ARG A 344 -2.92 6.29 -20.75
CA ARG A 344 -1.95 6.39 -19.67
C ARG A 344 -2.50 5.75 -18.38
N ALA A 345 -3.73 6.10 -18.02
CA ALA A 345 -4.44 5.52 -16.88
C ALA A 345 -4.73 4.02 -17.08
N GLY A 346 -5.10 3.60 -18.30
CA GLY A 346 -5.36 2.20 -18.60
C GLY A 346 -4.12 1.31 -18.47
N ILE A 347 -2.96 1.77 -18.96
CA ILE A 347 -1.69 1.06 -18.78
C ILE A 347 -1.32 0.96 -17.31
N LEU A 348 -1.49 2.05 -16.54
CA LEU A 348 -1.20 2.04 -15.11
C LEU A 348 -2.12 1.08 -14.36
N LEU A 349 -3.43 1.08 -14.66
CA LEU A 349 -4.37 0.15 -14.03
C LEU A 349 -4.02 -1.30 -14.34
N ALA A 350 -3.68 -1.61 -15.59
CA ALA A 350 -3.20 -2.95 -15.97
C ALA A 350 -1.90 -3.31 -15.22
N ALA A 351 -0.96 -2.37 -15.09
CA ALA A 351 0.27 -2.58 -14.32
C ALA A 351 0.01 -2.87 -12.84
N LEU A 352 -0.94 -2.17 -12.23
CA LEU A 352 -1.32 -2.39 -10.82
C LEU A 352 -1.91 -3.79 -10.60
N VAL A 353 -2.82 -4.22 -11.48
CA VAL A 353 -3.43 -5.55 -11.38
C VAL A 353 -2.39 -6.65 -11.64
N LEU A 354 -1.65 -6.55 -12.74
CA LEU A 354 -0.61 -7.53 -13.07
C LEU A 354 0.54 -7.51 -12.07
N GLY A 355 0.87 -6.34 -11.51
CA GLY A 355 1.88 -6.17 -10.48
C GLY A 355 1.55 -6.93 -9.19
N VAL A 356 0.29 -6.91 -8.74
CA VAL A 356 -0.17 -7.72 -7.60
C VAL A 356 -0.02 -9.21 -7.88
N LEU A 357 -0.48 -9.66 -9.06
CA LEU A 357 -0.37 -11.07 -9.45
C LEU A 357 1.08 -11.52 -9.58
N ALA A 358 1.92 -10.73 -10.23
CA ALA A 358 3.34 -11.02 -10.40
C ALA A 358 4.07 -11.04 -9.04
N LYS A 359 3.78 -10.07 -8.16
CA LYS A 359 4.36 -10.01 -6.83
C LYS A 359 4.01 -11.25 -6.01
N PHE A 360 2.73 -11.67 -6.01
CA PHE A 360 2.31 -12.91 -5.36
C PHE A 360 2.97 -14.14 -5.98
N THR A 361 3.12 -14.17 -7.31
CA THR A 361 3.79 -15.28 -7.99
C THR A 361 5.28 -15.32 -7.65
N VAL A 362 5.98 -14.19 -7.63
CA VAL A 362 7.42 -14.15 -7.31
C VAL A 362 7.68 -14.47 -5.84
N PHE A 363 6.83 -13.98 -4.94
CA PHE A 363 7.01 -14.12 -3.50
C PHE A 363 5.65 -14.32 -2.82
N PRO A 364 5.15 -15.57 -2.74
CA PRO A 364 3.82 -15.89 -2.24
C PRO A 364 3.72 -15.70 -0.73
N ILE A 365 3.44 -14.49 -0.31
CA ILE A 365 3.07 -14.14 1.07
C ILE A 365 1.61 -13.67 1.09
N HIS A 366 0.87 -14.06 2.13
CA HIS A 366 -0.56 -13.77 2.23
C HIS A 366 -0.88 -12.39 2.83
N ASP A 367 0.06 -11.75 3.51
CA ASP A 367 -0.11 -10.53 4.31
C ASP A 367 -0.52 -9.31 3.45
N THR A 368 -1.62 -8.65 3.80
CA THR A 368 -2.18 -7.48 3.11
C THR A 368 -1.18 -6.33 3.00
N ARG A 369 -0.36 -6.09 4.03
CA ARG A 369 0.59 -4.96 4.07
C ARG A 369 1.56 -4.93 2.87
N ILE A 370 1.90 -6.12 2.34
CA ILE A 370 2.83 -6.26 1.21
C ILE A 370 2.21 -5.74 -0.10
N TYR A 371 0.91 -5.92 -0.26
CA TYR A 371 0.14 -5.52 -1.45
C TYR A 371 -0.48 -4.13 -1.31
N PHE A 372 -0.46 -3.57 -0.09
CA PHE A 372 -1.12 -2.31 0.25
C PHE A 372 -0.84 -1.16 -0.74
N PRO A 373 0.40 -0.94 -1.25
CA PRO A 373 0.68 0.11 -2.23
C PRO A 373 -0.20 0.04 -3.49
N ASN A 374 -0.63 -1.18 -3.87
CA ASN A 374 -1.39 -1.44 -5.08
C ASN A 374 -2.92 -1.39 -4.89
N LEU A 375 -3.43 -1.28 -3.65
CA LEU A 375 -4.86 -1.48 -3.39
C LEU A 375 -5.72 -0.24 -3.66
N LEU A 376 -5.31 0.94 -3.18
CA LEU A 376 -6.07 2.18 -3.38
C LEU A 376 -5.98 2.76 -4.80
N PRO A 377 -4.81 2.77 -5.47
CA PRO A 377 -4.64 3.46 -6.75
C PRO A 377 -5.62 3.02 -7.86
N PRO A 378 -6.00 1.73 -8.02
CA PRO A 378 -7.02 1.32 -8.99
C PRO A 378 -8.34 2.07 -8.82
N TYR A 379 -8.79 2.28 -7.60
CA TYR A 379 -10.03 3.00 -7.31
C TYR A 379 -9.90 4.48 -7.64
N LEU A 380 -8.76 5.11 -7.33
CA LEU A 380 -8.51 6.50 -7.67
C LEU A 380 -8.49 6.74 -9.18
N LEU A 381 -8.01 5.77 -9.97
CA LEU A 381 -8.04 5.82 -11.43
C LEU A 381 -9.45 5.66 -12.00
N LEU A 382 -10.29 4.83 -11.36
CA LEU A 382 -11.65 4.53 -11.84
C LEU A 382 -12.67 5.60 -11.47
N VAL A 383 -12.51 6.27 -10.34
CA VAL A 383 -13.49 7.17 -9.75
C VAL A 383 -13.61 8.51 -10.49
N GLY A 384 -12.49 9.13 -10.88
CA GLY A 384 -12.49 10.42 -11.57
C GLY A 384 -13.35 10.42 -12.85
N PRO A 385 -13.05 9.54 -13.77
CA PRO A 385 -13.79 9.38 -15.01
C PRO A 385 -15.26 8.98 -14.84
N VAL A 386 -15.61 8.18 -13.83
CA VAL A 386 -17.01 7.83 -13.52
C VAL A 386 -17.84 9.08 -13.21
N MET A 387 -17.30 9.98 -12.40
CA MET A 387 -17.99 11.23 -12.05
C MET A 387 -18.12 12.16 -13.22
N ALA A 388 -17.14 12.22 -14.12
CA ALA A 388 -17.24 13.00 -15.35
C ALA A 388 -18.37 12.49 -16.26
N LEU A 389 -18.55 11.18 -16.38
CA LEU A 389 -19.69 10.58 -17.10
C LEU A 389 -21.02 10.89 -16.41
N TRP A 390 -21.09 10.77 -15.10
CA TRP A 390 -22.30 11.04 -14.32
C TRP A 390 -22.73 12.50 -14.44
N ALA A 391 -21.79 13.42 -14.34
CA ALA A 391 -22.04 14.85 -14.53
C ALA A 391 -22.51 15.17 -15.95
N SER A 392 -21.93 14.57 -16.99
CA SER A 392 -22.33 14.78 -18.38
C SER A 392 -23.73 14.18 -18.69
N ALA A 393 -24.07 13.05 -18.08
CA ALA A 393 -25.38 12.42 -18.23
C ALA A 393 -26.49 13.23 -17.56
N SER A 394 -26.23 13.81 -16.37
CA SER A 394 -27.18 14.68 -15.67
C SER A 394 -27.43 16.01 -16.39
N LEU A 395 -26.42 16.62 -16.98
CA LEU A 395 -26.52 17.85 -17.74
C LEU A 395 -27.32 17.68 -19.06
N ASN A 396 -27.26 16.48 -19.66
CA ASN A 396 -27.98 16.19 -20.92
C ASN A 396 -29.41 15.66 -20.72
N GLY A 397 -29.94 15.65 -19.49
CA GLY A 397 -31.31 15.17 -19.20
C GLY A 397 -31.55 13.69 -19.56
N ARG A 398 -30.52 12.96 -19.86
CA ARG A 398 -30.57 11.51 -20.11
C ARG A 398 -30.37 10.80 -18.77
N ARG A 399 -31.41 10.06 -18.34
CA ARG A 399 -31.19 9.12 -17.20
C ARG A 399 -29.99 8.28 -17.52
N PRO A 400 -28.99 8.20 -16.61
CA PRO A 400 -27.89 7.30 -16.84
C PRO A 400 -28.43 5.86 -16.80
N ILE A 401 -28.20 5.16 -17.91
CA ILE A 401 -28.28 3.70 -18.05
C ILE A 401 -29.70 3.13 -17.88
N ALA A 402 -30.40 2.93 -18.99
CA ALA A 402 -31.37 1.85 -19.10
C ALA A 402 -30.59 0.53 -18.96
N ILE A 403 -30.83 -0.22 -17.89
CA ILE A 403 -30.34 -1.59 -17.73
C ILE A 403 -30.88 -2.38 -18.93
N PRO A 404 -30.02 -3.05 -19.75
CA PRO A 404 -30.51 -3.84 -20.85
C PRO A 404 -31.30 -5.03 -20.27
N GLY A 405 -32.61 -5.00 -20.32
CA GLY A 405 -33.46 -6.05 -19.79
C GLY A 405 -34.95 -5.72 -19.80
N ASP A 406 -35.35 -4.45 -19.73
CA ASP A 406 -36.76 -4.05 -19.86
C ASP A 406 -37.13 -3.86 -21.33
N LYS A 407 -37.45 -4.97 -21.98
CA LYS A 407 -38.34 -4.93 -23.15
C LYS A 407 -39.80 -4.99 -22.68
N PRO A 408 -40.68 -4.16 -23.21
CA PRO A 408 -42.10 -4.20 -22.91
C PRO A 408 -42.75 -5.53 -23.31
#